data_d514c5b66686fa0b22f51aae851fb0c4
#
_entry.id   d514c5b66686fa0b22f51aae851fb0c4
#
_cell.length_a   1.000
_cell.length_b   1.000
_cell.length_c   1.000
_cell.angle_alpha   90.00
_cell.angle_beta   90.00
_cell.angle_gamma   90.00
#
_symmetry.space_group_name_H-M   'P 1'
#
loop_
_entity.id
_entity.type
_entity.pdbx_description
1 polymer ?
#
loop_
_entity_poly.entity_id
_entity_poly.type
_entity_poly.pdbx_seq_one_letter_code
_entity_poly.pdbx_strand_id
1 'polypeptide(L)'
;MTRLSARRRILAPFAVLAAAAMAIAGCGTSSSGASASGNSPIVACGDLALSGPYAQIGQTDNWGAAAFFKHVDATGGILGHKVTYITVNNGSSASQSELIARKCILSDHASFIIGPESGADTESALPLAISYHTILISLSSGWQSNGYPSSELNSWGFPGFYDVFYNDQLASVQQLIVPRHYTRVALLEDNCGSVCLANKGSVQSLAAKYGFQLVSTQIDQVGATDVTPQVLAMLAAKPQIILFGLVPGTDSITAIRAIRAQNPTIPISECSACELPSFISAAGGPSVMKDIYVLGSMEDWLTAAEQGTGSEEAQTAAGLKAYFAGMRAAGYTSDNQLDNSQEGWDAGLEVQWAIKSAGTTDETAVMHKLQHLDINTLGIVWARTPSNYENISQVLAAMEIINPDGTATLYKG
;
A
#
# COMPACT_ATOMS: atom_id res chain seq x y z
N MET A 1 -57.02 7.86 55.04
CA MET A 1 -56.76 8.71 56.21
C MET A 1 -55.66 9.67 55.82
N THR A 2 -56.09 10.86 55.52
CA THR A 2 -55.99 12.14 56.23
C THR A 2 -54.56 12.59 56.48
N ARG A 3 -54.07 13.76 56.11
CA ARG A 3 -54.48 15.14 55.77
C ARG A 3 -53.24 15.89 55.40
N LEU A 4 -53.23 16.72 54.38
CA LEU A 4 -53.35 18.20 54.31
C LEU A 4 -52.44 18.95 55.31
N SER A 5 -51.61 19.85 54.93
CA SER A 5 -51.71 21.28 54.52
C SER A 5 -50.37 21.91 54.91
N ALA A 6 -49.86 23.06 54.54
CA ALA A 6 -50.38 24.24 53.96
C ALA A 6 -49.26 25.19 53.55
N ARG A 7 -49.53 25.99 52.59
CA ARG A 7 -48.94 27.24 52.10
C ARG A 7 -48.24 28.15 53.13
N ARG A 8 -47.14 28.83 52.71
CA ARG A 8 -47.07 30.30 52.90
C ARG A 8 -46.18 30.94 51.81
N ARG A 9 -46.80 31.90 51.16
CA ARG A 9 -46.17 32.95 50.31
C ARG A 9 -45.68 34.05 51.23
N ILE A 10 -44.56 34.72 50.94
CA ILE A 10 -44.33 36.14 51.33
C ILE A 10 -43.58 36.81 50.19
N LEU A 11 -44.00 38.04 49.96
CA LEU A 11 -43.76 38.96 48.88
C LEU A 11 -42.37 39.64 48.92
N ALA A 12 -42.02 40.20 47.76
CA ALA A 12 -40.91 41.11 47.50
C ALA A 12 -40.98 42.46 48.29
N PRO A 13 -39.93 43.28 48.24
CA PRO A 13 -40.10 44.44 47.34
C PRO A 13 -38.85 44.90 46.56
N PHE A 14 -39.15 45.66 45.54
CA PHE A 14 -38.33 46.49 44.66
C PHE A 14 -37.39 47.43 45.39
N ALA A 15 -36.19 47.70 44.75
CA ALA A 15 -35.54 49.03 44.80
C ALA A 15 -34.79 49.28 43.50
N VAL A 16 -34.96 50.51 43.03
CA VAL A 16 -34.60 51.08 41.73
C VAL A 16 -33.42 52.05 41.87
N LEU A 17 -32.69 52.30 40.77
CA LEU A 17 -31.74 53.38 40.45
C LEU A 17 -30.32 53.22 41.01
N ALA A 18 -29.26 53.50 40.20
CA ALA A 18 -28.98 54.64 39.33
C ALA A 18 -27.84 54.37 38.33
N ALA A 19 -27.90 55.02 37.20
CA ALA A 19 -26.88 55.06 36.16
C ALA A 19 -25.69 55.93 36.61
N ALA A 20 -24.46 55.52 36.22
CA ALA A 20 -23.32 56.45 36.11
C ALA A 20 -22.50 55.99 34.89
N ALA A 21 -22.56 56.80 33.83
CA ALA A 21 -21.67 56.72 32.70
C ALA A 21 -20.31 57.35 33.09
N MET A 22 -19.22 56.58 32.94
CA MET A 22 -17.87 57.11 32.86
C MET A 22 -17.20 56.63 31.60
N ALA A 23 -17.05 57.50 30.63
CA ALA A 23 -16.19 57.32 29.48
C ALA A 23 -14.74 57.44 29.96
N ILE A 24 -13.98 56.33 29.79
CA ILE A 24 -12.52 56.37 29.88
C ILE A 24 -12.00 56.03 28.50
N ALA A 25 -11.46 57.00 27.81
CA ALA A 25 -10.64 56.82 26.63
C ALA A 25 -9.34 56.12 27.05
N GLY A 26 -9.19 54.88 26.70
CA GLY A 26 -7.98 54.07 26.89
C GLY A 26 -7.41 53.69 25.52
N CYS A 27 -6.17 54.11 25.27
CA CYS A 27 -5.40 53.84 24.08
C CYS A 27 -5.47 52.38 23.64
N GLY A 28 -5.93 52.18 22.41
CA GLY A 28 -5.88 50.88 21.75
C GLY A 28 -4.45 50.46 21.47
N THR A 29 -3.97 49.45 22.14
CA THR A 29 -3.00 48.54 21.57
C THR A 29 -3.81 47.56 20.76
N SER A 30 -3.84 47.74 19.46
CA SER A 30 -4.26 46.74 18.51
C SER A 30 -3.29 45.55 18.60
N SER A 31 -3.55 44.65 19.57
CA SER A 31 -3.11 43.27 19.41
C SER A 31 -3.91 42.76 18.22
N SER A 32 -3.30 42.79 17.05
CA SER A 32 -3.67 41.91 15.94
C SER A 32 -3.51 40.50 16.45
N GLY A 33 -4.53 40.03 17.15
CA GLY A 33 -4.77 38.60 17.30
C GLY A 33 -4.93 38.06 15.88
N ALA A 34 -3.87 37.52 15.35
CA ALA A 34 -3.99 36.59 14.25
C ALA A 34 -4.98 35.52 14.74
N SER A 35 -6.24 35.66 14.35
CA SER A 35 -7.15 34.54 14.34
C SER A 35 -6.48 33.50 13.46
N ALA A 36 -5.83 32.53 14.08
CA ALA A 36 -5.49 31.31 13.42
C ALA A 36 -6.83 30.66 13.09
N SER A 37 -7.44 31.05 11.98
CA SER A 37 -8.42 30.23 11.27
C SER A 37 -7.64 29.06 10.69
N GLY A 38 -7.09 28.21 11.56
CA GLY A 38 -6.52 26.93 11.15
C GLY A 38 -7.64 26.12 10.58
N ASN A 39 -7.49 25.69 9.33
CA ASN A 39 -8.37 24.71 8.75
C ASN A 39 -8.44 23.50 9.69
N SER A 40 -9.63 22.90 9.88
CA SER A 40 -9.77 21.68 10.69
C SER A 40 -8.82 20.61 10.16
N PRO A 41 -8.16 19.83 11.03
CA PRO A 41 -7.25 18.79 10.56
C PRO A 41 -8.01 17.72 9.79
N ILE A 42 -7.36 17.15 8.78
CA ILE A 42 -7.80 15.90 8.14
C ILE A 42 -7.42 14.77 9.08
N VAL A 43 -8.35 13.86 9.36
CA VAL A 43 -8.05 12.67 10.17
C VAL A 43 -7.90 11.45 9.26
N ALA A 44 -6.73 10.84 9.30
CA ALA A 44 -6.44 9.56 8.67
C ALA A 44 -6.25 8.50 9.77
N CYS A 45 -6.93 7.37 9.64
CA CYS A 45 -6.93 6.29 10.63
C CYS A 45 -6.32 5.02 10.01
N GLY A 46 -5.15 4.58 10.53
CA GLY A 46 -4.53 3.32 10.15
C GLY A 46 -5.20 2.16 10.87
N ASP A 47 -5.83 1.28 10.11
CA ASP A 47 -6.32 -0.03 10.54
C ASP A 47 -5.28 -1.07 10.12
N LEU A 48 -4.29 -1.35 10.99
CA LEU A 48 -3.08 -2.05 10.60
C LEU A 48 -2.75 -3.22 11.55
N ALA A 49 -2.22 -4.29 10.99
CA ALA A 49 -1.80 -5.47 11.73
C ALA A 49 -0.46 -5.24 12.43
N LEU A 50 -0.45 -4.63 13.61
CA LEU A 50 0.78 -4.45 14.40
C LEU A 50 1.15 -5.66 15.26
N SER A 51 0.32 -6.71 15.23
CA SER A 51 0.54 -8.02 15.83
C SER A 51 -0.19 -9.10 15.05
N GLY A 52 0.13 -10.38 15.30
CA GLY A 52 -0.45 -11.50 14.57
C GLY A 52 0.34 -11.88 13.30
N PRO A 53 -0.23 -12.73 12.42
CA PRO A 53 0.48 -13.23 11.24
C PRO A 53 0.97 -12.16 10.26
N TYR A 54 0.25 -11.06 10.10
CA TYR A 54 0.61 -9.96 9.19
C TYR A 54 1.41 -8.83 9.87
N ALA A 55 1.89 -9.03 11.10
CA ALA A 55 2.52 -7.95 11.88
C ALA A 55 3.74 -7.31 11.22
N GLN A 56 4.50 -8.06 10.43
CA GLN A 56 5.66 -7.52 9.72
C GLN A 56 5.21 -6.51 8.66
N ILE A 57 4.23 -6.86 7.85
CA ILE A 57 3.68 -6.01 6.79
C ILE A 57 3.02 -4.78 7.42
N GLY A 58 2.08 -4.97 8.34
CA GLY A 58 1.37 -3.84 8.95
C GLY A 58 2.27 -2.87 9.73
N GLN A 59 3.41 -3.33 10.26
CA GLN A 59 4.40 -2.44 10.86
C GLN A 59 5.13 -1.59 9.82
N THR A 60 5.55 -2.18 8.69
CA THR A 60 6.21 -1.44 7.61
C THR A 60 5.25 -0.42 6.99
N ASP A 61 4.01 -0.79 6.75
CA ASP A 61 2.98 0.11 6.24
C ASP A 61 2.71 1.28 7.19
N ASN A 62 2.66 0.99 8.49
CA ASN A 62 2.50 2.03 9.49
C ASN A 62 3.66 3.02 9.48
N TRP A 63 4.90 2.56 9.31
CA TRP A 63 6.06 3.46 9.22
C TRP A 63 5.96 4.38 8.01
N GLY A 64 5.58 3.84 6.85
CA GLY A 64 5.40 4.60 5.62
C GLY A 64 4.32 5.66 5.73
N ALA A 65 3.12 5.28 6.18
CA ALA A 65 2.01 6.21 6.36
C ALA A 65 2.33 7.30 7.40
N ALA A 66 2.89 6.91 8.56
CA ALA A 66 3.26 7.87 9.60
C ALA A 66 4.34 8.85 9.13
N ALA A 67 5.36 8.36 8.41
CA ALA A 67 6.41 9.22 7.85
C ALA A 67 5.84 10.18 6.80
N PHE A 68 4.94 9.69 5.92
CA PHE A 68 4.30 10.51 4.90
C PHE A 68 3.53 11.67 5.52
N PHE A 69 2.61 11.41 6.43
CA PHE A 69 1.78 12.46 7.02
C PHE A 69 2.60 13.44 7.87
N LYS A 70 3.64 12.96 8.55
CA LYS A 70 4.61 13.84 9.23
C LYS A 70 5.36 14.73 8.24
N HIS A 71 5.79 14.20 7.10
CA HIS A 71 6.45 14.95 6.04
C HIS A 71 5.51 16.01 5.44
N VAL A 72 4.27 15.63 5.13
CA VAL A 72 3.25 16.55 4.62
C VAL A 72 2.99 17.70 5.59
N ASP A 73 2.86 17.40 6.87
CA ASP A 73 2.65 18.41 7.90
C ASP A 73 3.82 19.40 8.05
N ALA A 74 5.05 18.88 7.92
CA ALA A 74 6.26 19.73 7.94
C ALA A 74 6.33 20.66 6.72
N THR A 75 5.68 20.32 5.62
CA THR A 75 5.65 21.09 4.37
C THR A 75 4.38 21.94 4.18
N GLY A 76 3.56 22.09 5.22
CA GLY A 76 2.38 22.99 5.22
C GLY A 76 1.03 22.30 5.15
N GLY A 77 0.98 20.96 5.22
CA GLY A 77 -0.25 20.18 5.18
C GLY A 77 -0.82 20.00 3.76
N ILE A 78 -2.04 19.53 3.67
CA ILE A 78 -2.77 19.36 2.41
C ILE A 78 -3.80 20.49 2.28
N LEU A 79 -3.66 21.34 1.29
CA LEU A 79 -4.46 22.57 1.14
C LEU A 79 -4.47 23.44 2.43
N GLY A 80 -3.38 23.44 3.20
CA GLY A 80 -3.27 24.14 4.47
C GLY A 80 -3.91 23.43 5.68
N HIS A 81 -4.48 22.25 5.50
CA HIS A 81 -4.95 21.38 6.59
C HIS A 81 -3.82 20.51 7.09
N LYS A 82 -3.64 20.45 8.41
CA LYS A 82 -2.79 19.45 9.05
C LYS A 82 -3.44 18.08 8.95
N VAL A 83 -2.64 17.02 9.00
CA VAL A 83 -3.15 15.65 9.04
C VAL A 83 -2.91 15.04 10.41
N THR A 84 -3.96 14.59 11.05
CA THR A 84 -3.85 13.76 12.26
C THR A 84 -3.88 12.30 11.84
N TYR A 85 -2.75 11.63 11.95
CA TYR A 85 -2.68 10.19 11.68
C TYR A 85 -2.80 9.41 12.98
N ILE A 86 -3.77 8.50 13.02
CA ILE A 86 -4.09 7.63 14.16
C ILE A 86 -3.82 6.20 13.71
N THR A 87 -3.07 5.42 14.50
CA THR A 87 -2.85 3.99 14.22
C THR A 87 -3.60 3.14 15.23
N VAL A 88 -4.28 2.11 14.77
CA VAL A 88 -4.98 1.11 15.58
C VAL A 88 -4.58 -0.29 15.12
N ASN A 89 -4.21 -1.15 16.08
CA ASN A 89 -3.80 -2.52 15.80
C ASN A 89 -5.03 -3.43 15.64
N ASN A 90 -5.19 -4.04 14.46
CA ASN A 90 -6.25 -5.01 14.19
C ASN A 90 -5.88 -6.45 14.60
N GLY A 91 -4.60 -6.70 14.92
CA GLY A 91 -4.14 -8.01 15.36
C GLY A 91 -4.24 -9.10 14.28
N SER A 92 -4.27 -8.72 12.99
CA SER A 92 -4.51 -9.62 11.86
C SER A 92 -5.89 -10.31 11.95
N SER A 93 -6.94 -9.56 12.28
CA SER A 93 -8.27 -10.09 12.56
C SER A 93 -9.38 -9.29 11.91
N ALA A 94 -10.13 -9.92 11.00
CA ALA A 94 -11.26 -9.32 10.30
C ALA A 94 -12.31 -8.72 11.24
N SER A 95 -12.63 -9.41 12.35
CA SER A 95 -13.59 -8.90 13.32
C SER A 95 -13.07 -7.67 14.09
N GLN A 96 -11.76 -7.53 14.26
CA GLN A 96 -11.17 -6.31 14.84
C GLN A 96 -11.18 -5.16 13.83
N SER A 97 -10.88 -5.40 12.56
CA SER A 97 -10.95 -4.38 11.51
C SER A 97 -12.35 -3.79 11.36
N GLU A 98 -13.43 -4.59 11.48
CA GLU A 98 -14.79 -4.04 11.53
C GLU A 98 -14.98 -3.07 12.70
N LEU A 99 -14.53 -3.46 13.92
CA LEU A 99 -14.64 -2.62 15.12
C LEU A 99 -13.78 -1.35 15.00
N ILE A 100 -12.59 -1.47 14.40
CA ILE A 100 -11.69 -0.34 14.17
C ILE A 100 -12.31 0.62 13.15
N ALA A 101 -12.82 0.13 12.03
CA ALA A 101 -13.51 0.97 11.05
C ALA A 101 -14.64 1.76 11.71
N ARG A 102 -15.46 1.11 12.53
CA ARG A 102 -16.52 1.76 13.32
C ARG A 102 -15.97 2.85 14.23
N LYS A 103 -14.88 2.57 14.96
CA LYS A 103 -14.22 3.55 15.84
C LYS A 103 -13.67 4.73 15.06
N CYS A 104 -12.90 4.47 14.00
CA CYS A 104 -12.31 5.50 13.15
C CYS A 104 -13.37 6.45 12.60
N ILE A 105 -14.49 5.90 12.10
CA ILE A 105 -15.58 6.68 11.50
C ILE A 105 -16.37 7.45 12.56
N LEU A 106 -16.88 6.76 13.58
CA LEU A 106 -17.88 7.33 14.50
C LEU A 106 -17.28 8.08 15.68
N SER A 107 -16.09 7.68 16.13
CA SER A 107 -15.46 8.26 17.33
C SER A 107 -14.32 9.21 16.97
N ASP A 108 -13.50 8.84 15.99
CA ASP A 108 -12.31 9.61 15.62
C ASP A 108 -12.60 10.58 14.44
N HIS A 109 -13.77 10.46 13.80
CA HIS A 109 -14.21 11.26 12.66
C HIS A 109 -13.19 11.25 11.51
N ALA A 110 -12.67 10.06 11.20
CA ALA A 110 -11.70 9.88 10.14
C ALA A 110 -12.34 10.07 8.76
N SER A 111 -11.72 10.90 7.94
CA SER A 111 -12.05 11.03 6.50
C SER A 111 -11.46 9.89 5.68
N PHE A 112 -10.38 9.26 6.19
CA PHE A 112 -9.66 8.18 5.51
C PHE A 112 -9.33 7.06 6.48
N ILE A 113 -9.52 5.82 6.02
CA ILE A 113 -8.97 4.61 6.64
C ILE A 113 -7.85 4.13 5.73
N ILE A 114 -6.65 3.94 6.28
CA ILE A 114 -5.47 3.39 5.60
C ILE A 114 -5.27 1.95 6.08
N GLY A 115 -5.21 1.00 5.18
CA GLY A 115 -5.30 -0.43 5.50
C GLY A 115 -6.74 -0.94 5.31
N PRO A 116 -7.03 -2.19 5.72
CA PRO A 116 -6.10 -3.20 6.24
C PRO A 116 -5.21 -3.87 5.16
N GLU A 117 -4.31 -4.74 5.60
CA GLU A 117 -3.36 -5.46 4.74
C GLU A 117 -3.90 -6.81 4.23
N SER A 118 -4.96 -7.34 4.79
CA SER A 118 -5.55 -8.59 4.30
C SER A 118 -6.90 -8.38 3.61
N GLY A 119 -7.20 -9.21 2.62
CA GLY A 119 -8.49 -9.18 1.91
C GLY A 119 -9.67 -9.41 2.85
N ALA A 120 -9.57 -10.36 3.79
CA ALA A 120 -10.63 -10.65 4.74
C ALA A 120 -10.88 -9.49 5.72
N ASP A 121 -9.83 -8.79 6.14
CA ASP A 121 -9.93 -7.63 7.01
C ASP A 121 -10.56 -6.45 6.25
N THR A 122 -10.14 -6.24 4.99
CA THR A 122 -10.71 -5.23 4.10
C THR A 122 -12.21 -5.49 3.85
N GLU A 123 -12.58 -6.72 3.53
CA GLU A 123 -13.98 -7.10 3.31
C GLU A 123 -14.87 -6.88 4.53
N SER A 124 -14.32 -6.97 5.74
CA SER A 124 -15.07 -6.71 6.97
C SER A 124 -15.24 -5.22 7.30
N ALA A 125 -14.24 -4.39 6.98
CA ALA A 125 -14.25 -2.94 7.22
C ALA A 125 -15.05 -2.16 6.15
N LEU A 126 -14.98 -2.60 4.89
CA LEU A 126 -15.51 -1.90 3.72
C LEU A 126 -17.01 -1.58 3.77
N PRO A 127 -17.93 -2.46 4.24
CA PRO A 127 -19.35 -2.13 4.34
C PRO A 127 -19.64 -0.92 5.23
N LEU A 128 -18.84 -0.70 6.27
CA LEU A 128 -18.96 0.48 7.12
C LEU A 128 -18.46 1.73 6.39
N ALA A 129 -17.31 1.65 5.75
CA ALA A 129 -16.76 2.75 4.96
C ALA A 129 -17.77 3.23 3.90
N ILE A 130 -18.41 2.30 3.19
CA ILE A 130 -19.47 2.60 2.21
C ILE A 130 -20.68 3.26 2.88
N SER A 131 -21.16 2.67 3.99
CA SER A 131 -22.39 3.14 4.65
C SER A 131 -22.27 4.54 5.22
N TYR A 132 -21.06 4.93 5.61
CA TYR A 132 -20.77 6.23 6.22
C TYR A 132 -20.02 7.18 5.29
N HIS A 133 -19.84 6.80 4.03
CA HIS A 133 -19.13 7.60 3.01
C HIS A 133 -17.70 7.99 3.44
N THR A 134 -17.00 7.07 4.09
CA THR A 134 -15.60 7.25 4.49
C THR A 134 -14.69 6.53 3.49
N ILE A 135 -13.64 7.18 3.03
CA ILE A 135 -12.72 6.60 2.06
C ILE A 135 -11.82 5.56 2.75
N LEU A 136 -11.80 4.34 2.21
CA LEU A 136 -10.91 3.27 2.66
C LEU A 136 -9.86 3.00 1.58
N ILE A 137 -8.59 3.15 1.92
CA ILE A 137 -7.45 2.80 1.07
C ILE A 137 -6.89 1.49 1.59
N SER A 138 -7.26 0.38 0.97
CA SER A 138 -6.81 -0.95 1.37
C SER A 138 -5.36 -1.19 0.97
N LEU A 139 -4.55 -1.70 1.87
CA LEU A 139 -3.18 -2.14 1.62
C LEU A 139 -3.12 -3.66 1.34
N SER A 140 -4.25 -4.25 0.98
CA SER A 140 -4.36 -5.66 0.59
C SER A 140 -4.43 -5.80 -0.92
N SER A 141 -3.67 -6.75 -1.46
CA SER A 141 -3.82 -7.16 -2.85
C SER A 141 -5.00 -8.12 -3.04
N GLY A 142 -5.60 -8.11 -4.22
CA GLY A 142 -6.54 -9.14 -4.68
C GLY A 142 -7.92 -9.17 -4.01
N TRP A 143 -8.25 -8.26 -3.09
CA TRP A 143 -9.58 -8.25 -2.45
C TRP A 143 -10.71 -7.97 -3.46
N GLN A 144 -10.42 -7.27 -4.55
CA GLN A 144 -11.37 -7.03 -5.63
C GLN A 144 -11.69 -8.29 -6.43
N SER A 145 -10.79 -9.28 -6.50
CA SER A 145 -11.04 -10.53 -7.21
C SER A 145 -12.11 -11.41 -6.56
N ASN A 146 -12.48 -11.14 -5.30
CA ASN A 146 -13.56 -11.82 -4.58
C ASN A 146 -14.98 -11.30 -4.93
N GLY A 147 -15.12 -10.60 -6.06
CA GLY A 147 -16.41 -10.05 -6.51
C GLY A 147 -16.66 -8.62 -6.07
N TYR A 148 -15.69 -7.99 -5.45
CA TYR A 148 -15.60 -6.55 -5.31
C TYR A 148 -14.86 -5.99 -6.53
N PRO A 149 -15.38 -5.01 -7.22
CA PRO A 149 -16.50 -4.22 -6.80
C PRO A 149 -17.77 -4.52 -7.59
N SER A 150 -18.90 -4.68 -6.93
CA SER A 150 -20.17 -4.38 -7.59
C SER A 150 -20.24 -2.86 -7.83
N SER A 151 -21.02 -2.42 -8.81
CA SER A 151 -21.12 -0.99 -9.18
C SER A 151 -21.52 -0.05 -8.03
N GLU A 152 -22.06 -0.57 -6.95
CA GLU A 152 -22.47 0.17 -5.75
C GLU A 152 -21.39 0.18 -4.66
N LEU A 153 -20.51 -0.85 -4.64
CA LEU A 153 -19.47 -1.02 -3.63
C LEU A 153 -18.18 -0.27 -3.98
N ASN A 154 -18.01 0.14 -5.23
CA ASN A 154 -16.81 0.76 -5.78
C ASN A 154 -16.54 2.18 -5.33
N SER A 155 -17.48 2.80 -4.65
CA SER A 155 -17.37 4.24 -4.49
C SER A 155 -16.45 4.66 -3.37
N TRP A 156 -16.17 3.82 -2.35
CA TRP A 156 -15.52 4.24 -1.11
C TRP A 156 -14.33 3.38 -0.70
N GLY A 157 -14.07 2.27 -1.40
CA GLY A 157 -12.90 1.42 -1.19
C GLY A 157 -11.97 1.47 -2.40
N PHE A 158 -10.69 1.71 -2.17
CA PHE A 158 -9.66 1.80 -3.20
C PHE A 158 -8.47 0.92 -2.83
N PRO A 159 -7.81 0.27 -3.80
CA PRO A 159 -6.52 -0.34 -3.58
C PRO A 159 -5.47 0.76 -3.43
N GLY A 160 -4.89 0.88 -2.26
CA GLY A 160 -3.70 1.72 -2.02
C GLY A 160 -2.42 0.94 -2.24
N PHE A 161 -2.58 -0.34 -2.45
CA PHE A 161 -1.55 -1.26 -2.84
C PHE A 161 -1.96 -1.96 -4.12
N TYR A 162 -1.06 -2.01 -5.06
CA TYR A 162 -1.24 -2.73 -6.29
C TYR A 162 -1.24 -4.25 -6.02
N ASP A 163 -1.86 -5.01 -6.88
CA ASP A 163 -1.67 -6.46 -6.89
C ASP A 163 -0.17 -6.74 -7.09
N VAL A 164 0.54 -7.04 -5.97
CA VAL A 164 1.99 -7.34 -5.96
C VAL A 164 2.32 -8.30 -7.09
N PHE A 165 1.54 -9.36 -7.20
CA PHE A 165 1.80 -10.38 -8.20
C PHE A 165 1.63 -9.86 -9.63
N TYR A 166 0.64 -8.99 -9.89
CA TYR A 166 0.51 -8.42 -11.24
C TYR A 166 1.69 -7.51 -11.59
N ASN A 167 2.15 -6.70 -10.67
CA ASN A 167 3.18 -5.71 -10.94
C ASN A 167 4.58 -6.28 -10.94
N ASP A 168 4.86 -7.21 -10.05
CA ASP A 168 6.09 -7.99 -10.06
C ASP A 168 6.19 -8.77 -11.37
N GLN A 169 5.10 -9.40 -11.79
CA GLN A 169 5.05 -10.08 -13.07
C GLN A 169 5.15 -9.09 -14.25
N LEU A 170 4.54 -7.90 -14.14
CA LEU A 170 4.65 -6.88 -15.17
C LEU A 170 6.08 -6.35 -15.29
N ALA A 171 6.79 -6.13 -14.18
CA ALA A 171 8.21 -5.76 -14.18
C ALA A 171 9.04 -6.84 -14.89
N SER A 172 8.84 -8.10 -14.54
CA SER A 172 9.49 -9.24 -15.22
C SER A 172 9.19 -9.29 -16.71
N VAL A 173 7.94 -9.04 -17.08
CA VAL A 173 7.54 -9.03 -18.50
C VAL A 173 8.22 -7.89 -19.25
N GLN A 174 8.19 -6.69 -18.70
CA GLN A 174 8.75 -5.50 -19.36
C GLN A 174 10.28 -5.51 -19.42
N GLN A 175 10.94 -6.00 -18.37
CA GLN A 175 12.40 -5.92 -18.27
C GLN A 175 13.14 -7.21 -18.67
N LEU A 176 12.49 -8.36 -18.65
CA LEU A 176 13.13 -9.63 -18.99
C LEU A 176 12.48 -10.33 -20.19
N ILE A 177 11.16 -10.57 -20.14
CA ILE A 177 10.50 -11.42 -21.14
C ILE A 177 10.50 -10.74 -22.50
N VAL A 178 10.06 -9.50 -22.59
CA VAL A 178 9.98 -8.75 -23.85
C VAL A 178 11.37 -8.45 -24.43
N PRO A 179 12.33 -7.88 -23.68
CA PRO A 179 13.64 -7.56 -24.24
C PRO A 179 14.44 -8.80 -24.65
N ARG A 180 14.27 -9.92 -23.95
CA ARG A 180 14.95 -11.19 -24.27
C ARG A 180 14.20 -12.06 -25.27
N HIS A 181 13.06 -11.60 -25.77
CA HIS A 181 12.20 -12.32 -26.71
C HIS A 181 11.80 -13.71 -26.23
N TYR A 182 11.55 -13.84 -24.91
CA TYR A 182 11.03 -15.08 -24.35
C TYR A 182 9.57 -15.27 -24.76
N THR A 183 9.29 -16.38 -25.42
CA THR A 183 7.93 -16.71 -25.93
C THR A 183 7.25 -17.82 -25.13
N ARG A 184 7.99 -18.49 -24.25
CA ARG A 184 7.52 -19.64 -23.47
C ARG A 184 7.83 -19.42 -22.00
N VAL A 185 6.81 -19.11 -21.23
CA VAL A 185 6.91 -18.74 -19.82
C VAL A 185 6.19 -19.79 -18.99
N ALA A 186 6.76 -20.19 -17.88
CA ALA A 186 6.07 -21.01 -16.87
C ALA A 186 5.83 -20.18 -15.61
N LEU A 187 4.79 -20.55 -14.86
CA LEU A 187 4.46 -19.98 -13.56
C LEU A 187 4.44 -21.11 -12.52
N LEU A 188 5.13 -20.88 -11.42
CA LEU A 188 5.03 -21.69 -10.21
C LEU A 188 4.46 -20.79 -9.10
N GLU A 189 3.34 -21.19 -8.52
CA GLU A 189 2.62 -20.41 -7.52
C GLU A 189 2.18 -21.26 -6.33
N ASP A 190 2.02 -20.62 -5.18
CA ASP A 190 1.50 -21.26 -3.97
C ASP A 190 -0.02 -21.24 -3.94
N ASN A 191 -0.60 -22.24 -3.29
CA ASN A 191 -2.01 -22.25 -2.93
C ASN A 191 -2.23 -21.47 -1.63
N CYS A 192 -2.11 -20.16 -1.68
CA CYS A 192 -2.36 -19.26 -0.55
C CYS A 192 -3.78 -18.63 -0.58
N GLY A 193 -4.72 -19.27 -1.26
CA GLY A 193 -6.09 -18.79 -1.39
C GLY A 193 -6.34 -17.96 -2.66
N SER A 194 -7.38 -17.12 -2.62
CA SER A 194 -7.84 -16.36 -3.79
C SER A 194 -6.78 -15.41 -4.36
N VAL A 195 -5.95 -14.82 -3.53
CA VAL A 195 -4.90 -13.88 -3.92
C VAL A 195 -3.87 -14.57 -4.82
N CYS A 196 -3.32 -15.71 -4.40
CA CYS A 196 -2.36 -16.46 -5.23
C CYS A 196 -3.01 -17.00 -6.52
N LEU A 197 -4.25 -17.44 -6.44
CA LEU A 197 -4.98 -17.94 -7.61
C LEU A 197 -5.27 -16.84 -8.65
N ALA A 198 -5.35 -15.58 -8.24
CA ALA A 198 -5.48 -14.44 -9.13
C ALA A 198 -4.23 -14.23 -10.00
N ASN A 199 -3.04 -14.57 -9.49
CA ASN A 199 -1.77 -14.40 -10.19
C ASN A 199 -1.74 -15.09 -11.56
N LYS A 200 -2.26 -16.32 -11.66
CA LYS A 200 -2.41 -17.01 -12.95
C LYS A 200 -3.20 -16.18 -13.97
N GLY A 201 -4.30 -15.57 -13.54
CA GLY A 201 -5.13 -14.68 -14.39
C GLY A 201 -4.35 -13.44 -14.84
N SER A 202 -3.58 -12.86 -13.94
CA SER A 202 -2.70 -11.72 -14.22
C SER A 202 -1.65 -12.09 -15.27
N VAL A 203 -0.93 -13.19 -15.09
CA VAL A 203 0.08 -13.66 -16.07
C VAL A 203 -0.55 -14.02 -17.42
N GLN A 204 -1.75 -14.60 -17.44
CA GLN A 204 -2.49 -14.85 -18.69
C GLN A 204 -2.85 -13.56 -19.43
N SER A 205 -3.27 -12.53 -18.71
CA SER A 205 -3.58 -11.21 -19.28
C SER A 205 -2.32 -10.55 -19.85
N LEU A 206 -1.20 -10.63 -19.12
CA LEU A 206 0.10 -10.15 -19.59
C LEU A 206 0.58 -10.94 -20.82
N ALA A 207 0.39 -12.26 -20.86
CA ALA A 207 0.73 -13.09 -21.99
C ALA A 207 -0.03 -12.66 -23.26
N ALA A 208 -1.33 -12.39 -23.14
CA ALA A 208 -2.14 -11.89 -24.24
C ALA A 208 -1.69 -10.49 -24.69
N LYS A 209 -1.35 -9.60 -23.75
CA LYS A 209 -0.91 -8.22 -24.04
C LYS A 209 0.47 -8.14 -24.69
N TYR A 210 1.42 -8.96 -24.25
CA TYR A 210 2.83 -8.87 -24.64
C TYR A 210 3.28 -9.98 -25.62
N GLY A 211 2.40 -10.92 -25.98
CA GLY A 211 2.62 -11.88 -27.06
C GLY A 211 3.48 -13.08 -26.70
N PHE A 212 3.53 -13.50 -25.43
CA PHE A 212 4.15 -14.74 -25.01
C PHE A 212 3.11 -15.82 -24.66
N GLN A 213 3.54 -17.06 -24.44
CA GLN A 213 2.69 -18.18 -24.06
C GLN A 213 2.99 -18.61 -22.62
N LEU A 214 1.98 -18.66 -21.77
CA LEU A 214 2.07 -19.35 -20.50
C LEU A 214 1.93 -20.86 -20.74
N VAL A 215 3.09 -21.54 -20.85
CA VAL A 215 3.15 -22.94 -21.29
C VAL A 215 2.91 -23.94 -20.18
N SER A 216 3.05 -23.52 -18.91
CA SER A 216 2.75 -24.32 -17.72
C SER A 216 2.42 -23.40 -16.56
N THR A 217 1.41 -23.78 -15.79
CA THR A 217 1.18 -23.26 -14.44
C THR A 217 1.18 -24.45 -13.51
N GLN A 218 1.98 -24.40 -12.48
CA GLN A 218 2.01 -25.39 -11.41
C GLN A 218 1.68 -24.71 -10.09
N ILE A 219 0.90 -25.40 -9.28
CA ILE A 219 0.47 -24.90 -7.97
C ILE A 219 1.08 -25.81 -6.91
N ASP A 220 1.63 -25.20 -5.90
CA ASP A 220 2.21 -25.84 -4.74
C ASP A 220 1.36 -25.58 -3.48
N GLN A 221 1.61 -26.30 -2.41
CA GLN A 221 1.00 -26.00 -1.11
C GLN A 221 1.98 -25.17 -0.28
N VAL A 222 1.50 -24.12 0.33
CA VAL A 222 2.31 -23.31 1.24
C VAL A 222 2.96 -24.22 2.30
N GLY A 223 4.27 -24.12 2.44
CA GLY A 223 5.07 -24.94 3.33
C GLY A 223 5.41 -26.34 2.82
N ALA A 224 5.22 -26.60 1.52
CA ALA A 224 5.62 -27.90 0.94
C ALA A 224 7.13 -28.13 1.07
N THR A 225 7.50 -29.35 1.42
CA THR A 225 8.90 -29.76 1.58
C THR A 225 9.50 -30.42 0.33
N ASP A 226 8.65 -30.73 -0.65
CA ASP A 226 9.05 -31.30 -1.94
C ASP A 226 8.08 -30.83 -3.04
N VAL A 227 8.61 -30.12 -4.02
CA VAL A 227 7.91 -29.61 -5.21
C VAL A 227 8.47 -30.23 -6.50
N THR A 228 9.22 -31.32 -6.39
CA THR A 228 9.83 -32.01 -7.54
C THR A 228 8.81 -32.40 -8.60
N PRO A 229 7.62 -32.96 -8.27
CA PRO A 229 6.62 -33.28 -9.28
C PRO A 229 6.16 -32.06 -10.09
N GLN A 230 5.92 -30.91 -9.45
CA GLN A 230 5.50 -29.69 -10.10
C GLN A 230 6.62 -29.14 -11.00
N VAL A 231 7.87 -29.18 -10.53
CA VAL A 231 9.05 -28.76 -11.29
C VAL A 231 9.22 -29.62 -12.54
N LEU A 232 9.13 -30.94 -12.43
CA LEU A 232 9.24 -31.86 -13.57
C LEU A 232 8.12 -31.62 -14.60
N ALA A 233 6.88 -31.47 -14.16
CA ALA A 233 5.75 -31.16 -15.03
C ALA A 233 5.95 -29.82 -15.77
N MET A 234 6.43 -28.79 -15.06
CA MET A 234 6.72 -27.49 -15.62
C MET A 234 7.84 -27.54 -16.64
N LEU A 235 8.97 -28.16 -16.34
CA LEU A 235 10.12 -28.27 -17.24
C LEU A 235 9.83 -29.13 -18.47
N ALA A 236 8.93 -30.11 -18.38
CA ALA A 236 8.47 -30.90 -19.55
C ALA A 236 7.80 -30.00 -20.61
N ALA A 237 7.22 -28.86 -20.23
CA ALA A 237 6.67 -27.87 -21.16
C ALA A 237 7.75 -27.00 -21.82
N LYS A 238 9.03 -27.17 -21.50
CA LYS A 238 10.18 -26.44 -22.06
C LYS A 238 10.03 -24.91 -21.98
N PRO A 239 9.83 -24.34 -20.79
CA PRO A 239 9.83 -22.90 -20.62
C PRO A 239 11.23 -22.31 -20.84
N GLN A 240 11.28 -21.03 -21.18
CA GLN A 240 12.52 -20.23 -21.30
C GLN A 240 12.83 -19.46 -20.03
N ILE A 241 11.79 -19.19 -19.20
CA ILE A 241 11.86 -18.54 -17.90
C ILE A 241 10.74 -19.07 -17.00
N ILE A 242 10.98 -19.08 -15.71
CA ILE A 242 9.99 -19.40 -14.68
C ILE A 242 9.69 -18.12 -13.89
N LEU A 243 8.42 -17.76 -13.79
CA LEU A 243 7.93 -16.75 -12.89
C LEU A 243 7.53 -17.41 -11.57
N PHE A 244 7.87 -16.78 -10.46
CA PHE A 244 7.43 -17.19 -9.14
C PHE A 244 6.23 -16.36 -8.69
N GLY A 245 5.22 -17.05 -8.16
CA GLY A 245 4.14 -16.49 -7.36
C GLY A 245 4.13 -17.21 -6.01
N LEU A 246 5.31 -17.31 -5.38
CA LEU A 246 5.53 -18.09 -4.16
C LEU A 246 5.61 -17.18 -2.94
N VAL A 247 5.13 -17.67 -1.81
CA VAL A 247 5.36 -17.04 -0.53
C VAL A 247 6.88 -16.94 -0.28
N PRO A 248 7.42 -15.77 0.08
CA PRO A 248 8.84 -15.60 0.33
C PRO A 248 9.39 -16.53 1.41
N GLY A 249 10.61 -16.99 1.24
CA GLY A 249 11.31 -17.79 2.24
C GLY A 249 11.37 -19.28 1.93
N THR A 250 10.80 -20.16 2.77
CA THR A 250 11.00 -21.62 2.68
C THR A 250 10.51 -22.20 1.37
N ASP A 251 9.38 -21.72 0.83
CA ASP A 251 8.77 -22.26 -0.38
C ASP A 251 9.61 -21.91 -1.60
N SER A 252 10.06 -20.66 -1.71
CA SER A 252 10.98 -20.23 -2.76
C SER A 252 12.33 -20.98 -2.68
N ILE A 253 12.88 -21.20 -1.49
CA ILE A 253 14.10 -22.02 -1.30
C ILE A 253 13.90 -23.45 -1.80
N THR A 254 12.80 -24.08 -1.43
CA THR A 254 12.47 -25.45 -1.84
C THR A 254 12.33 -25.55 -3.36
N ALA A 255 11.63 -24.58 -3.97
CA ALA A 255 11.45 -24.50 -5.41
C ALA A 255 12.76 -24.29 -6.16
N ILE A 256 13.61 -23.33 -5.73
CA ILE A 256 14.91 -23.09 -6.36
C ILE A 256 15.78 -24.36 -6.33
N ARG A 257 15.87 -25.04 -5.17
CA ARG A 257 16.63 -26.28 -5.05
C ARG A 257 16.12 -27.35 -6.01
N ALA A 258 14.81 -27.56 -6.07
CA ALA A 258 14.20 -28.55 -6.97
C ALA A 258 14.43 -28.21 -8.45
N ILE A 259 14.28 -26.93 -8.84
CA ILE A 259 14.53 -26.46 -10.20
C ILE A 259 16.00 -26.64 -10.57
N ARG A 260 16.92 -26.22 -9.73
CA ARG A 260 18.37 -26.29 -10.01
C ARG A 260 18.89 -27.73 -10.10
N ALA A 261 18.29 -28.66 -9.36
CA ALA A 261 18.60 -30.08 -9.48
C ALA A 261 18.24 -30.65 -10.87
N GLN A 262 17.26 -30.08 -11.56
CA GLN A 262 16.79 -30.54 -12.87
C GLN A 262 17.29 -29.65 -14.03
N ASN A 263 17.36 -28.35 -13.81
CA ASN A 263 17.84 -27.37 -14.80
C ASN A 263 18.66 -26.26 -14.08
N PRO A 264 20.00 -26.34 -14.14
CA PRO A 264 20.87 -25.44 -13.39
C PRO A 264 20.90 -23.99 -13.93
N THR A 265 20.34 -23.74 -15.11
CA THR A 265 20.53 -22.46 -15.80
C THR A 265 19.25 -21.78 -16.25
N ILE A 266 18.09 -22.37 -16.02
CA ILE A 266 16.84 -21.71 -16.40
C ILE A 266 16.66 -20.41 -15.59
N PRO A 267 16.36 -19.27 -16.26
CA PRO A 267 16.07 -18.03 -15.57
C PRO A 267 14.84 -18.16 -14.66
N ILE A 268 14.91 -17.54 -13.48
CA ILE A 268 13.81 -17.44 -12.51
C ILE A 268 13.62 -15.96 -12.20
N SER A 269 12.38 -15.50 -12.18
CA SER A 269 12.05 -14.11 -11.83
C SER A 269 10.98 -14.07 -10.75
N GLU A 270 10.99 -13.00 -9.99
CA GLU A 270 10.07 -12.72 -8.88
C GLU A 270 10.30 -13.59 -7.65
N CYS A 271 11.47 -13.47 -7.10
CA CYS A 271 11.82 -14.13 -5.86
C CYS A 271 12.06 -13.07 -4.78
N SER A 272 11.02 -12.66 -4.08
CA SER A 272 11.15 -11.72 -2.96
C SER A 272 12.10 -12.28 -1.88
N ALA A 273 12.96 -11.43 -1.36
CA ALA A 273 13.98 -11.72 -0.34
C ALA A 273 15.08 -12.71 -0.79
N CYS A 274 15.15 -13.06 -2.08
CA CYS A 274 16.18 -13.96 -2.60
C CYS A 274 17.58 -13.34 -2.60
N GLU A 275 17.70 -12.03 -2.49
CA GLU A 275 18.96 -11.27 -2.37
C GLU A 275 19.57 -11.38 -0.97
N LEU A 276 18.80 -11.79 0.03
CA LEU A 276 19.29 -11.86 1.42
C LEU A 276 20.37 -12.94 1.59
N PRO A 277 21.50 -12.65 2.22
CA PRO A 277 22.57 -13.63 2.44
C PRO A 277 22.12 -14.91 3.17
N SER A 278 21.15 -14.77 4.08
CA SER A 278 20.55 -15.92 4.78
C SER A 278 19.76 -16.83 3.84
N PHE A 279 18.99 -16.23 2.91
CA PHE A 279 18.26 -16.95 1.90
C PHE A 279 19.21 -17.66 0.94
N ILE A 280 20.20 -16.96 0.39
CA ILE A 280 21.20 -17.51 -0.53
C ILE A 280 21.91 -18.71 0.12
N SER A 281 22.34 -18.57 1.37
CA SER A 281 22.94 -19.68 2.13
C SER A 281 21.99 -20.87 2.28
N ALA A 282 20.72 -20.59 2.65
CA ALA A 282 19.71 -21.64 2.80
C ALA A 282 19.35 -22.32 1.47
N ALA A 283 19.34 -21.61 0.35
CA ALA A 283 19.10 -22.17 -0.97
C ALA A 283 20.22 -23.11 -1.46
N GLY A 284 21.41 -23.02 -0.91
CA GLY A 284 22.57 -23.85 -1.27
C GLY A 284 23.79 -23.07 -1.74
N GLY A 285 23.80 -21.77 -1.49
CA GLY A 285 24.89 -20.85 -1.80
C GLY A 285 24.73 -20.14 -3.16
N PRO A 286 25.64 -19.21 -3.46
CA PRO A 286 25.53 -18.33 -4.63
C PRO A 286 25.41 -19.05 -5.98
N SER A 287 26.00 -20.23 -6.12
CA SER A 287 25.99 -20.98 -7.38
C SER A 287 24.60 -21.42 -7.84
N VAL A 288 23.67 -21.63 -6.91
CA VAL A 288 22.28 -22.00 -7.23
C VAL A 288 21.43 -20.78 -7.55
N MET A 289 21.91 -19.59 -7.22
CA MET A 289 21.21 -18.31 -7.44
C MET A 289 21.49 -17.72 -8.83
N LYS A 290 22.28 -18.39 -9.65
CA LYS A 290 22.57 -17.91 -11.01
C LYS A 290 21.31 -17.71 -11.84
N ASP A 291 21.25 -16.59 -12.57
CA ASP A 291 20.11 -16.21 -13.41
C ASP A 291 18.78 -16.14 -12.63
N ILE A 292 18.84 -15.72 -11.36
CA ILE A 292 17.68 -15.35 -10.57
C ILE A 292 17.59 -13.82 -10.56
N TYR A 293 16.42 -13.33 -10.88
CA TYR A 293 16.08 -11.92 -10.96
C TYR A 293 15.07 -11.60 -9.87
N VAL A 294 15.34 -10.51 -9.16
CA VAL A 294 14.54 -10.03 -8.03
C VAL A 294 14.17 -8.57 -8.26
N LEU A 295 13.14 -8.07 -7.60
CA LEU A 295 12.95 -6.63 -7.50
C LEU A 295 14.08 -6.06 -6.64
N GLY A 296 14.69 -5.00 -7.14
CA GLY A 296 15.76 -4.31 -6.44
C GLY A 296 15.24 -3.47 -5.27
N SER A 297 16.15 -3.05 -4.43
CA SER A 297 15.88 -2.13 -3.32
C SER A 297 15.29 -0.80 -3.81
N MET A 298 14.65 -0.06 -2.92
CA MET A 298 14.15 1.29 -3.25
C MET A 298 15.29 2.26 -3.64
N GLU A 299 16.53 2.01 -3.18
CA GLU A 299 17.70 2.78 -3.61
C GLU A 299 18.11 2.43 -5.05
N ASP A 300 17.92 1.17 -5.48
CA ASP A 300 18.12 0.77 -6.87
C ASP A 300 17.05 1.34 -7.79
N TRP A 301 15.80 1.40 -7.33
CA TRP A 301 14.74 2.10 -8.06
C TRP A 301 15.08 3.58 -8.28
N LEU A 302 15.58 4.25 -7.22
CA LEU A 302 16.06 5.64 -7.36
C LEU A 302 17.20 5.74 -8.35
N THR A 303 18.18 4.83 -8.27
CA THR A 303 19.33 4.80 -9.18
C THR A 303 18.90 4.59 -10.64
N ALA A 304 17.97 3.66 -10.87
CA ALA A 304 17.43 3.41 -12.20
C ALA A 304 16.63 4.61 -12.73
N ALA A 305 15.80 5.22 -11.89
CA ALA A 305 15.03 6.40 -12.26
C ALA A 305 15.90 7.61 -12.58
N GLU A 306 17.02 7.81 -11.86
CA GLU A 306 17.99 8.88 -12.14
C GLU A 306 18.78 8.66 -13.45
N GLN A 307 18.91 7.43 -13.90
CA GLN A 307 19.54 7.08 -15.16
C GLN A 307 18.56 7.17 -16.35
N GLY A 308 17.27 7.15 -16.07
CA GLY A 308 16.22 7.30 -17.06
C GLY A 308 16.13 8.73 -17.62
N THR A 309 15.54 8.88 -18.79
CA THR A 309 15.43 10.17 -19.50
C THR A 309 14.00 10.62 -19.72
N GLY A 310 13.02 9.82 -19.32
CA GLY A 310 11.61 10.12 -19.47
C GLY A 310 11.04 10.97 -18.32
N SER A 311 9.81 11.44 -18.52
CA SER A 311 9.10 12.23 -17.51
C SER A 311 8.71 11.38 -16.30
N GLU A 312 8.37 10.12 -16.51
CA GLU A 312 7.98 9.20 -15.45
C GLU A 312 9.17 8.84 -14.58
N GLU A 313 10.34 8.58 -15.16
CA GLU A 313 11.57 8.35 -14.41
C GLU A 313 11.96 9.58 -13.57
N ALA A 314 11.81 10.78 -14.12
CA ALA A 314 12.08 12.01 -13.40
C ALA A 314 11.11 12.20 -12.21
N GLN A 315 9.83 11.85 -12.35
CA GLN A 315 8.84 11.88 -11.29
C GLN A 315 9.15 10.83 -10.22
N THR A 316 9.47 9.59 -10.63
CA THR A 316 9.89 8.50 -9.75
C THR A 316 11.10 8.92 -8.91
N ALA A 317 12.15 9.45 -9.54
CA ALA A 317 13.34 9.90 -8.83
C ALA A 317 13.03 11.02 -7.82
N ALA A 318 12.16 11.97 -8.17
CA ALA A 318 11.74 13.03 -7.25
C ALA A 318 10.92 12.48 -6.07
N GLY A 319 9.99 11.56 -6.35
CA GLY A 319 9.16 10.88 -5.35
C GLY A 319 10.00 10.08 -4.37
N LEU A 320 10.93 9.25 -4.87
CA LEU A 320 11.82 8.43 -4.04
C LEU A 320 12.75 9.27 -3.17
N LYS A 321 13.27 10.39 -3.69
CA LYS A 321 14.05 11.34 -2.86
C LYS A 321 13.21 11.92 -1.73
N ALA A 322 11.97 12.28 -1.98
CA ALA A 322 11.06 12.78 -0.96
C ALA A 322 10.71 11.68 0.07
N TYR A 323 10.49 10.45 -0.39
CA TYR A 323 10.28 9.28 0.43
C TYR A 323 11.44 9.05 1.41
N PHE A 324 12.67 8.90 0.91
CA PHE A 324 13.83 8.69 1.75
C PHE A 324 14.07 9.84 2.73
N ALA A 325 13.88 11.08 2.27
CA ALA A 325 14.02 12.25 3.15
C ALA A 325 12.96 12.23 4.27
N GLY A 326 11.71 11.91 3.95
CA GLY A 326 10.61 11.83 4.90
C GLY A 326 10.78 10.70 5.89
N MET A 327 11.14 9.50 5.42
CA MET A 327 11.41 8.32 6.26
C MET A 327 12.52 8.61 7.26
N ARG A 328 13.67 9.13 6.80
CA ARG A 328 14.81 9.48 7.66
C ARG A 328 14.45 10.60 8.65
N ALA A 329 13.67 11.61 8.25
CA ALA A 329 13.19 12.68 9.13
C ALA A 329 12.19 12.15 10.18
N ALA A 330 11.49 11.07 9.88
CA ALA A 330 10.62 10.39 10.83
C ALA A 330 11.39 9.50 11.81
N GLY A 331 12.66 9.17 11.52
CA GLY A 331 13.52 8.33 12.35
C GLY A 331 13.68 6.89 11.83
N TYR A 332 13.15 6.58 10.65
CA TYR A 332 13.25 5.27 10.01
C TYR A 332 14.48 5.27 9.08
N THR A 333 15.49 4.47 9.42
CA THR A 333 16.80 4.54 8.75
C THR A 333 17.42 3.18 8.42
N SER A 334 16.83 2.07 8.86
CA SER A 334 17.30 0.74 8.48
C SER A 334 16.82 0.36 7.09
N ASP A 335 17.56 -0.46 6.38
CA ASP A 335 17.22 -0.95 5.05
C ASP A 335 15.82 -1.58 5.04
N ASN A 336 15.52 -2.45 6.00
CA ASN A 336 14.17 -3.03 6.12
C ASN A 336 13.06 -1.97 6.24
N GLN A 337 13.31 -0.83 6.89
CA GLN A 337 12.31 0.25 6.99
C GLN A 337 12.21 1.03 5.68
N LEU A 338 13.34 1.22 4.99
CA LEU A 338 13.38 2.00 3.76
C LEU A 338 12.88 1.20 2.55
N ASP A 339 13.07 -0.11 2.54
CA ASP A 339 12.69 -0.95 1.40
C ASP A 339 11.26 -1.49 1.48
N ASN A 340 10.65 -1.54 2.67
CA ASN A 340 9.36 -2.19 2.85
C ASN A 340 8.23 -1.26 3.35
N SER A 341 8.45 0.07 3.36
CA SER A 341 7.44 1.02 3.86
C SER A 341 6.78 1.85 2.75
N GLN A 342 7.04 1.54 1.49
CA GLN A 342 6.50 2.30 0.35
C GLN A 342 4.98 2.25 0.27
N GLU A 343 4.34 1.14 0.63
CA GLU A 343 2.89 0.97 0.50
C GLU A 343 2.10 1.97 1.34
N GLY A 344 2.47 2.09 2.61
CA GLY A 344 1.85 3.09 3.49
C GLY A 344 2.13 4.53 3.05
N TRP A 345 3.31 4.80 2.48
CA TRP A 345 3.65 6.10 1.91
C TRP A 345 2.83 6.38 0.65
N ASP A 346 2.68 5.40 -0.24
CA ASP A 346 1.90 5.51 -1.48
C ASP A 346 0.42 5.77 -1.21
N ALA A 347 -0.17 5.09 -0.24
CA ALA A 347 -1.54 5.38 0.20
C ALA A 347 -1.70 6.85 0.64
N GLY A 348 -0.70 7.38 1.31
CA GLY A 348 -0.64 8.80 1.65
C GLY A 348 -0.55 9.71 0.43
N LEU A 349 0.26 9.35 -0.58
CA LEU A 349 0.36 10.08 -1.85
C LEU A 349 -0.98 10.11 -2.59
N GLU A 350 -1.70 9.00 -2.64
CA GLU A 350 -3.02 8.92 -3.26
C GLU A 350 -4.02 9.88 -2.60
N VAL A 351 -4.08 9.86 -1.26
CA VAL A 351 -4.91 10.78 -0.47
C VAL A 351 -4.54 12.25 -0.77
N GLN A 352 -3.25 12.57 -0.74
CA GLN A 352 -2.78 13.92 -1.02
C GLN A 352 -3.12 14.37 -2.44
N TRP A 353 -2.89 13.52 -3.43
CA TRP A 353 -3.20 13.82 -4.82
C TRP A 353 -4.70 14.06 -5.03
N ALA A 354 -5.53 13.19 -4.44
CA ALA A 354 -6.98 13.28 -4.59
C ALA A 354 -7.54 14.57 -3.98
N ILE A 355 -7.11 14.95 -2.77
CA ILE A 355 -7.51 16.20 -2.12
C ILE A 355 -7.04 17.42 -2.93
N LYS A 356 -5.78 17.44 -3.37
CA LYS A 356 -5.24 18.54 -4.19
C LYS A 356 -5.96 18.66 -5.53
N SER A 357 -6.26 17.53 -6.18
CA SER A 357 -6.98 17.50 -7.46
C SER A 357 -8.45 17.88 -7.34
N ALA A 358 -9.08 17.60 -6.19
CA ALA A 358 -10.42 18.04 -5.87
C ALA A 358 -10.47 19.53 -5.48
N GLY A 359 -9.36 20.09 -4.97
CA GLY A 359 -9.30 21.45 -4.44
C GLY A 359 -10.11 21.65 -3.15
N THR A 360 -10.48 20.56 -2.48
CA THR A 360 -11.33 20.52 -1.28
C THR A 360 -11.06 19.26 -0.47
N THR A 361 -11.45 19.29 0.80
CA THR A 361 -11.47 18.08 1.68
C THR A 361 -12.84 17.40 1.73
N ASP A 362 -13.80 17.80 0.89
CA ASP A 362 -15.08 17.13 0.76
C ASP A 362 -14.88 15.69 0.29
N GLU A 363 -15.31 14.73 1.09
CA GLU A 363 -15.03 13.31 0.88
C GLU A 363 -15.61 12.77 -0.43
N THR A 364 -16.79 13.26 -0.86
CA THR A 364 -17.40 12.86 -2.12
C THR A 364 -16.58 13.36 -3.32
N ALA A 365 -16.14 14.63 -3.28
CA ALA A 365 -15.30 15.18 -4.34
C ALA A 365 -13.94 14.48 -4.41
N VAL A 366 -13.36 14.16 -3.26
CA VAL A 366 -12.08 13.43 -3.17
C VAL A 366 -12.24 11.99 -3.68
N MET A 367 -13.30 11.29 -3.28
CA MET A 367 -13.63 9.95 -3.75
C MET A 367 -13.73 9.91 -5.28
N HIS A 368 -14.42 10.88 -5.90
CA HIS A 368 -14.50 10.96 -7.37
C HIS A 368 -13.12 11.15 -8.03
N LYS A 369 -12.17 11.81 -7.35
CA LYS A 369 -10.79 11.90 -7.87
C LYS A 369 -10.07 10.57 -7.75
N LEU A 370 -10.21 9.85 -6.65
CA LEU A 370 -9.62 8.52 -6.49
C LEU A 370 -10.12 7.51 -7.52
N GLN A 371 -11.35 7.62 -7.99
CA GLN A 371 -11.89 6.80 -9.09
C GLN A 371 -11.14 7.01 -10.42
N HIS A 372 -10.47 8.14 -10.57
CA HIS A 372 -9.71 8.54 -11.75
C HIS A 372 -8.26 8.90 -11.37
N LEU A 373 -7.68 8.15 -10.44
CA LEU A 373 -6.31 8.37 -10.02
C LEU A 373 -5.36 8.21 -11.21
N ASP A 374 -4.59 9.28 -11.49
CA ASP A 374 -3.58 9.33 -12.53
C ASP A 374 -2.33 9.98 -11.91
N ILE A 375 -1.45 9.15 -11.39
CA ILE A 375 -0.26 9.57 -10.64
C ILE A 375 0.82 8.50 -10.70
N ASN A 376 2.07 8.95 -10.69
CA ASN A 376 3.22 8.11 -10.41
C ASN A 376 3.52 8.15 -8.91
N THR A 377 3.30 7.02 -8.22
CA THR A 377 3.68 6.82 -6.83
C THR A 377 4.96 6.00 -6.76
N LEU A 378 6.09 6.62 -6.43
CA LEU A 378 7.39 5.96 -6.25
C LEU A 378 7.80 4.98 -7.37
N GLY A 379 7.25 5.12 -8.59
CA GLY A 379 7.55 4.24 -9.73
C GLY A 379 6.38 3.38 -10.19
N ILE A 380 5.27 3.40 -9.50
CA ILE A 380 4.01 2.80 -9.95
C ILE A 380 3.16 3.88 -10.61
N VAL A 381 2.91 3.74 -11.90
CA VAL A 381 2.13 4.71 -12.68
C VAL A 381 0.68 4.25 -12.76
N TRP A 382 -0.13 4.79 -11.87
CA TRP A 382 -1.55 4.54 -11.81
C TRP A 382 -2.30 5.23 -12.96
N ALA A 383 -3.30 4.58 -13.49
CA ALA A 383 -4.22 5.11 -14.50
C ALA A 383 -5.64 4.55 -14.25
N ARG A 384 -6.17 4.79 -13.05
CA ARG A 384 -7.47 4.24 -12.61
C ARG A 384 -8.62 4.73 -13.48
N THR A 385 -9.59 3.84 -13.64
CA THR A 385 -10.89 4.17 -14.24
C THR A 385 -12.01 3.71 -13.32
N PRO A 386 -13.23 4.25 -13.43
CA PRO A 386 -14.36 3.80 -12.61
C PRO A 386 -14.71 2.31 -12.76
N SER A 387 -14.23 1.66 -13.81
CA SER A 387 -14.42 0.22 -14.05
C SER A 387 -13.20 -0.63 -13.68
N ASN A 388 -12.05 -0.01 -13.38
CA ASN A 388 -10.84 -0.71 -12.99
C ASN A 388 -9.96 0.19 -12.09
N TYR A 389 -10.00 -0.04 -10.79
CA TYR A 389 -9.22 0.70 -9.80
C TYR A 389 -7.79 0.19 -9.66
N GLU A 390 -7.47 -1.01 -10.18
CA GLU A 390 -6.13 -1.60 -10.18
C GLU A 390 -5.36 -1.32 -11.47
N ASN A 391 -5.88 -0.43 -12.32
CA ASN A 391 -5.24 -0.16 -13.61
C ASN A 391 -3.91 0.60 -13.40
N ILE A 392 -2.83 -0.08 -13.72
CA ILE A 392 -1.47 0.44 -13.76
C ILE A 392 -0.99 0.45 -15.20
N SER A 393 -0.48 1.58 -15.64
CA SER A 393 0.04 1.74 -16.98
C SER A 393 1.50 1.33 -17.10
N GLN A 394 2.29 1.55 -16.05
CA GLN A 394 3.72 1.27 -16.04
C GLN A 394 4.23 0.99 -14.62
N VAL A 395 5.23 0.13 -14.52
CA VAL A 395 6.03 -0.10 -13.32
C VAL A 395 7.49 0.23 -13.64
N LEU A 396 8.04 1.19 -12.92
CA LEU A 396 9.42 1.68 -13.06
C LEU A 396 10.32 1.09 -11.96
N ALA A 397 9.99 -0.12 -11.53
CA ALA A 397 10.81 -0.88 -10.58
C ALA A 397 12.16 -1.23 -11.22
N ALA A 398 13.21 -1.16 -10.44
CA ALA A 398 14.49 -1.73 -10.83
C ALA A 398 14.48 -3.25 -10.59
N MET A 399 15.12 -4.00 -11.47
CA MET A 399 15.41 -5.42 -11.23
C MET A 399 16.89 -5.61 -10.94
N GLU A 400 17.18 -6.54 -10.06
CA GLU A 400 18.53 -7.00 -9.77
C GLU A 400 18.75 -8.42 -10.25
N ILE A 401 20.00 -8.75 -10.50
CA ILE A 401 20.46 -10.11 -10.74
C ILE A 401 21.38 -10.54 -9.61
N ILE A 402 21.17 -11.74 -9.10
CA ILE A 402 22.04 -12.33 -8.08
C ILE A 402 23.33 -12.81 -8.73
N ASN A 403 24.47 -12.28 -8.26
CA ASN A 403 25.79 -12.63 -8.76
C ASN A 403 26.33 -13.92 -8.13
N PRO A 404 27.35 -14.56 -8.80
CA PRO A 404 27.99 -15.76 -8.26
C PRO A 404 28.69 -15.59 -6.92
N ASP A 405 28.99 -14.37 -6.49
CA ASP A 405 29.57 -14.07 -5.17
C ASP A 405 28.52 -13.84 -4.08
N GLY A 406 27.26 -13.88 -4.44
CA GLY A 406 26.12 -13.66 -3.53
C GLY A 406 25.72 -12.20 -3.37
N THR A 407 26.33 -11.30 -4.12
CA THR A 407 25.85 -9.90 -4.19
C THR A 407 24.70 -9.79 -5.21
N ALA A 408 23.83 -8.81 -5.03
CA ALA A 408 22.87 -8.41 -6.04
C ALA A 408 23.38 -7.16 -6.76
N THR A 409 23.09 -7.04 -8.05
CA THR A 409 23.43 -5.86 -8.83
C THR A 409 22.32 -5.52 -9.79
N LEU A 410 22.13 -4.20 -10.01
CA LEU A 410 21.13 -3.67 -10.91
C LEU A 410 21.25 -4.32 -12.30
N TYR A 411 20.16 -4.94 -12.73
CA TYR A 411 20.06 -5.52 -14.07
C TYR A 411 19.86 -4.42 -15.12
N LYS A 412 20.68 -4.44 -16.16
CA LYS A 412 20.69 -3.38 -17.19
C LYS A 412 20.20 -3.84 -18.58
N GLY A 413 19.52 -5.00 -18.65
CA GLY A 413 18.97 -5.54 -19.90
C GLY A 413 19.99 -6.32 -20.73
#